data_724a9ef248500611d089454e43c81c31
#
_entry.id   724a9ef248500611d089454e43c81c31
#
_cell.length_a   1.000
_cell.length_b   1.000
_cell.length_c   1.000
_cell.angle_alpha   90.00
_cell.angle_beta   90.00
_cell.angle_gamma   90.00
#
_symmetry.space_group_name_H-M   'P 1'
#
loop_
_entity.id
_entity.type
_entity.pdbx_description
1 polymer ?
#
loop_
_entity_poly.entity_id
_entity_poly.type
_entity_poly.pdbx_seq_one_letter_code
_entity_poly.pdbx_strand_id
1 'polypeptide(L)'
;RKGIPNYIYNEGDICVIEADESDGSIQKYFPFVGIINNISHDHTSMEKLCEYFRNFAAHSVNLIVNLDCPYCAKIDHPRRKTFSVFDSAADFYASNIKTTADGLEYTIFGQTFKLGLLGKFNVSNALATIAACSLVDIAPFDAAKALEDFAGIKVRLEKIGTAKGITVYNDFAHNPSKIEASLSALKDYPGRLIAMYQPHTPFSAVNTGTEVAAAVAKVLAPEDIMIMQEIYELTPKDIGITSANIIRQIKEGGHNLALFLPRKEDTKKFIMENVRQGDRIVIMGAHDNSLADFSREILSAIAG
;
A
#
# COMPACT_ATOMS: atom_id res chain seq x y z
N ARG A 1 -18.63 8.35 -5.61
CA ARG A 1 -17.66 7.77 -6.57
C ARG A 1 -18.34 7.61 -7.91
N LYS A 2 -18.17 8.53 -8.85
CA LYS A 2 -18.55 8.28 -10.24
C LYS A 2 -17.45 7.43 -10.88
N GLY A 3 -17.76 6.18 -11.23
CA GLY A 3 -17.08 5.51 -12.34
C GLY A 3 -16.23 4.27 -12.08
N ILE A 4 -16.15 3.70 -10.86
CA ILE A 4 -15.60 2.35 -10.69
C ILE A 4 -16.67 1.51 -10.01
N PRO A 5 -17.21 0.48 -10.67
CA PRO A 5 -18.13 -0.43 -10.01
C PRO A 5 -17.39 -1.15 -8.87
N ASN A 6 -18.07 -1.37 -7.74
CA ASN A 6 -17.53 -2.18 -6.64
C ASN A 6 -17.38 -3.66 -7.05
N TYR A 7 -17.85 -4.01 -8.25
CA TYR A 7 -17.74 -5.34 -8.85
C TYR A 7 -17.55 -5.20 -10.35
N ILE A 8 -16.85 -6.16 -10.94
CA ILE A 8 -16.79 -6.38 -12.37
C ILE A 8 -17.51 -7.70 -12.60
N TYR A 9 -18.61 -7.66 -13.36
CA TYR A 9 -19.31 -8.86 -13.80
C TYR A 9 -18.76 -9.29 -15.16
N ASN A 10 -18.45 -10.57 -15.29
CA ASN A 10 -18.12 -11.20 -16.55
C ASN A 10 -18.80 -12.57 -16.60
N GLU A 11 -19.05 -13.10 -17.79
CA GLU A 11 -19.55 -14.46 -17.97
C GLU A 11 -18.39 -15.44 -17.71
N GLY A 12 -18.37 -15.99 -16.51
CA GLY A 12 -17.33 -16.95 -16.09
C GLY A 12 -17.71 -17.62 -14.78
N ASP A 13 -17.08 -18.76 -14.50
CA ASP A 13 -17.38 -19.61 -13.34
C ASP A 13 -16.57 -19.20 -12.09
N ILE A 14 -15.71 -18.16 -12.19
CA ILE A 14 -14.84 -17.73 -11.11
C ILE A 14 -15.31 -16.38 -10.57
N CYS A 15 -15.56 -16.31 -9.26
CA CYS A 15 -15.82 -15.08 -8.54
C CYS A 15 -14.63 -14.76 -7.64
N VAL A 16 -14.05 -13.55 -7.78
CA VAL A 16 -12.97 -13.05 -6.92
C VAL A 16 -13.54 -12.01 -5.94
N ILE A 17 -13.30 -12.21 -4.67
CA ILE A 17 -13.85 -11.38 -3.57
C ILE A 17 -12.69 -10.87 -2.72
N GLU A 18 -12.70 -9.58 -2.38
CA GLU A 18 -11.91 -9.04 -1.28
C GLU A 18 -12.68 -9.28 0.03
N ALA A 19 -12.16 -10.18 0.88
CA ALA A 19 -12.75 -10.49 2.17
C ALA A 19 -12.24 -9.49 3.22
N ASP A 20 -13.15 -8.99 4.08
CA ASP A 20 -12.84 -8.02 5.14
C ASP A 20 -12.75 -8.73 6.50
N GLU A 21 -11.65 -8.51 7.22
CA GLU A 21 -11.41 -9.04 8.55
C GLU A 21 -11.85 -8.10 9.68
N SER A 22 -12.10 -6.80 9.38
CA SER A 22 -12.29 -5.75 10.38
C SER A 22 -13.49 -6.00 11.32
N ASP A 23 -14.57 -6.57 10.78
CA ASP A 23 -15.77 -6.94 11.51
C ASP A 23 -15.85 -8.44 11.84
N GLY A 24 -14.81 -9.22 11.45
CA GLY A 24 -14.74 -10.65 11.60
C GLY A 24 -15.59 -11.44 10.60
N SER A 25 -16.17 -10.80 9.60
CA SER A 25 -16.98 -11.45 8.56
C SER A 25 -16.17 -12.40 7.68
N ILE A 26 -14.85 -12.21 7.59
CA ILE A 26 -13.93 -13.09 6.87
C ILE A 26 -14.12 -14.58 7.23
N GLN A 27 -14.51 -14.88 8.49
CA GLN A 27 -14.75 -16.25 8.95
C GLN A 27 -16.00 -16.92 8.35
N LYS A 28 -16.86 -16.16 7.67
CA LYS A 28 -18.09 -16.65 7.06
C LYS A 28 -17.91 -17.09 5.60
N TYR A 29 -16.73 -16.89 5.04
CA TYR A 29 -16.43 -17.30 3.67
C TYR A 29 -15.93 -18.74 3.62
N PHE A 30 -16.31 -19.45 2.57
CA PHE A 30 -15.90 -20.81 2.23
C PHE A 30 -15.29 -20.83 0.81
N PRO A 31 -14.12 -20.24 0.63
CA PRO A 31 -13.56 -20.08 -0.72
C PRO A 31 -12.99 -21.40 -1.26
N PHE A 32 -13.07 -21.58 -2.58
CA PHE A 32 -12.31 -22.64 -3.26
C PHE A 32 -10.80 -22.36 -3.18
N VAL A 33 -10.38 -21.09 -3.27
CA VAL A 33 -9.01 -20.64 -3.01
C VAL A 33 -9.03 -19.49 -2.03
N GLY A 34 -8.52 -19.70 -0.82
CA GLY A 34 -8.24 -18.66 0.15
C GLY A 34 -6.83 -18.10 -0.01
N ILE A 35 -6.69 -16.78 -0.01
CA ILE A 35 -5.38 -16.11 -0.09
C ILE A 35 -5.19 -15.26 1.17
N ILE A 36 -4.07 -15.44 1.87
CA ILE A 36 -3.69 -14.61 3.03
C ILE A 36 -2.34 -13.96 2.74
N ASN A 37 -2.37 -12.67 2.40
CA ASN A 37 -1.19 -11.90 2.02
C ASN A 37 -0.34 -11.50 3.23
N ASN A 38 -0.99 -10.97 4.28
CA ASN A 38 -0.34 -10.62 5.53
C ASN A 38 -1.38 -10.55 6.66
N ILE A 39 -0.90 -10.63 7.90
CA ILE A 39 -1.67 -10.38 9.10
C ILE A 39 -0.90 -9.36 9.91
N SER A 40 -1.48 -8.17 10.08
CA SER A 40 -0.88 -7.07 10.83
C SER A 40 -1.91 -6.43 11.75
N HIS A 41 -1.45 -5.84 12.85
CA HIS A 41 -2.33 -5.15 13.78
C HIS A 41 -3.02 -3.97 13.10
N ASP A 42 -4.37 -3.95 13.14
CA ASP A 42 -5.16 -2.85 12.60
C ASP A 42 -6.38 -2.57 13.52
N HIS A 43 -7.47 -3.32 13.42
CA HIS A 43 -8.75 -3.00 14.08
C HIS A 43 -9.00 -3.73 15.39
N THR A 44 -8.32 -4.85 15.66
CA THR A 44 -8.50 -5.69 16.84
C THR A 44 -7.19 -6.33 17.29
N SER A 45 -7.19 -7.05 18.42
CA SER A 45 -5.97 -7.68 18.93
C SER A 45 -5.40 -8.72 17.96
N MET A 46 -4.07 -8.88 17.94
CA MET A 46 -3.40 -9.86 17.08
C MET A 46 -3.86 -11.30 17.33
N GLU A 47 -4.20 -11.64 18.57
CA GLU A 47 -4.73 -12.98 18.91
C GLU A 47 -6.03 -13.24 18.17
N LYS A 48 -6.96 -12.28 18.22
CA LYS A 48 -8.27 -12.38 17.57
C LYS A 48 -8.14 -12.35 16.04
N LEU A 49 -7.26 -11.53 15.48
CA LEU A 49 -6.95 -11.56 14.05
C LEU A 49 -6.42 -12.93 13.62
N CYS A 50 -5.45 -13.48 14.33
CA CYS A 50 -4.92 -14.81 14.04
C CYS A 50 -6.00 -15.92 14.15
N GLU A 51 -6.97 -15.78 15.05
CA GLU A 51 -8.11 -16.68 15.10
C GLU A 51 -8.99 -16.57 13.86
N TYR A 52 -9.34 -15.34 13.43
CA TYR A 52 -10.13 -15.11 12.23
C TYR A 52 -9.49 -15.72 10.99
N PHE A 53 -8.19 -15.49 10.81
CA PHE A 53 -7.46 -16.02 9.66
C PHE A 53 -7.28 -17.55 9.71
N ARG A 54 -7.14 -18.15 10.90
CA ARG A 54 -7.15 -19.62 11.04
C ARG A 54 -8.51 -20.22 10.66
N ASN A 55 -9.62 -19.60 11.08
CA ASN A 55 -10.95 -20.04 10.72
C ASN A 55 -11.20 -19.91 9.20
N PHE A 56 -10.79 -18.77 8.60
CA PHE A 56 -10.83 -18.60 7.15
C PHE A 56 -10.00 -19.66 6.40
N ALA A 57 -8.80 -19.94 6.88
CA ALA A 57 -7.95 -20.98 6.31
C ALA A 57 -8.62 -22.36 6.41
N ALA A 58 -9.20 -22.72 7.55
CA ALA A 58 -9.90 -23.99 7.75
C ALA A 58 -11.13 -24.16 6.85
N HIS A 59 -11.78 -23.06 6.47
CA HIS A 59 -12.92 -23.07 5.53
C HIS A 59 -12.52 -23.06 4.06
N SER A 60 -11.25 -22.80 3.73
CA SER A 60 -10.75 -22.77 2.36
C SER A 60 -10.54 -24.20 1.85
N VAL A 61 -10.86 -24.47 0.57
CA VAL A 61 -10.54 -25.76 -0.04
C VAL A 61 -9.04 -25.86 -0.35
N ASN A 62 -8.47 -24.79 -0.89
CA ASN A 62 -7.04 -24.60 -1.11
C ASN A 62 -6.61 -23.31 -0.42
N LEU A 63 -5.40 -23.26 0.13
CA LEU A 63 -4.88 -22.08 0.82
C LEU A 63 -3.57 -21.61 0.23
N ILE A 64 -3.46 -20.30 0.02
CA ILE A 64 -2.23 -19.63 -0.43
C ILE A 64 -1.80 -18.67 0.68
N VAL A 65 -0.55 -18.78 1.14
CA VAL A 65 0.00 -17.97 2.23
C VAL A 65 1.34 -17.38 1.90
N ASN A 66 1.57 -16.17 2.39
CA ASN A 66 2.83 -15.46 2.30
C ASN A 66 3.79 -15.94 3.40
N LEU A 67 4.95 -16.51 3.02
CA LEU A 67 5.99 -16.90 3.97
C LEU A 67 6.75 -15.70 4.55
N ASP A 68 6.73 -14.55 3.88
CA ASP A 68 7.37 -13.32 4.35
C ASP A 68 6.61 -12.69 5.53
N CYS A 69 5.37 -13.11 5.76
CA CYS A 69 4.59 -12.73 6.94
C CYS A 69 4.71 -13.78 8.05
N PRO A 70 5.31 -13.45 9.22
CA PRO A 70 5.53 -14.41 10.30
C PRO A 70 4.26 -15.08 10.87
N TYR A 71 3.11 -14.40 10.73
CA TYR A 71 1.82 -14.94 11.17
C TYR A 71 1.22 -15.86 10.12
N CYS A 72 1.27 -15.49 8.84
CA CYS A 72 0.81 -16.32 7.72
C CYS A 72 1.62 -17.61 7.60
N ALA A 73 2.93 -17.55 7.77
CA ALA A 73 3.84 -18.69 7.70
C ALA A 73 3.50 -19.80 8.71
N LYS A 74 2.87 -19.45 9.84
CA LYS A 74 2.44 -20.38 10.90
C LYS A 74 1.08 -21.05 10.64
N ILE A 75 0.34 -20.62 9.60
CA ILE A 75 -0.95 -21.22 9.28
C ILE A 75 -0.70 -22.52 8.54
N ASP A 76 -1.13 -23.64 9.12
CA ASP A 76 -1.06 -24.95 8.48
C ASP A 76 -2.37 -25.26 7.74
N HIS A 77 -2.23 -25.98 6.60
CA HIS A 77 -3.37 -26.40 5.80
C HIS A 77 -2.98 -27.57 4.89
N PRO A 78 -3.80 -28.63 4.73
CA PRO A 78 -3.44 -29.83 3.95
C PRO A 78 -3.22 -29.57 2.45
N ARG A 79 -3.84 -28.52 1.91
CA ARG A 79 -3.66 -28.08 0.51
C ARG A 79 -3.08 -26.67 0.49
N ARG A 80 -1.97 -26.46 1.18
CA ARG A 80 -1.27 -25.18 1.26
C ARG A 80 -0.32 -25.00 0.09
N LYS A 81 -0.39 -23.82 -0.54
CA LYS A 81 0.65 -23.26 -1.41
C LYS A 81 1.25 -22.03 -0.76
N THR A 82 2.51 -21.80 -1.03
CA THR A 82 3.28 -20.72 -0.42
C THR A 82 3.86 -19.78 -1.47
N PHE A 83 3.99 -18.50 -1.13
CA PHE A 83 4.74 -17.56 -1.94
C PHE A 83 5.66 -16.70 -1.07
N SER A 84 6.75 -16.22 -1.69
CA SER A 84 7.74 -15.37 -1.01
C SER A 84 8.59 -14.61 -2.01
N VAL A 85 9.07 -13.44 -1.59
CA VAL A 85 10.13 -12.68 -2.26
C VAL A 85 11.48 -12.82 -1.57
N PHE A 86 11.55 -13.52 -0.42
CA PHE A 86 12.77 -13.74 0.36
C PHE A 86 13.14 -15.20 0.50
N ASP A 87 12.19 -16.10 0.66
CA ASP A 87 12.41 -17.52 0.92
C ASP A 87 12.27 -18.34 -0.37
N SER A 88 13.40 -18.84 -0.86
CA SER A 88 13.45 -19.67 -2.08
C SER A 88 12.82 -21.06 -1.92
N ALA A 89 12.45 -21.47 -0.71
CA ALA A 89 11.71 -22.71 -0.47
C ALA A 89 10.20 -22.60 -0.74
N ALA A 90 9.69 -21.38 -0.98
CA ALA A 90 8.30 -21.17 -1.34
C ALA A 90 7.94 -21.82 -2.70
N ASP A 91 6.70 -22.34 -2.82
CA ASP A 91 6.20 -22.89 -4.10
C ASP A 91 6.25 -21.85 -5.24
N PHE A 92 6.00 -20.57 -4.91
CA PHE A 92 6.06 -19.43 -5.82
C PHE A 92 7.07 -18.41 -5.27
N TYR A 93 8.29 -18.48 -5.77
CA TYR A 93 9.38 -17.62 -5.33
C TYR A 93 9.79 -16.67 -6.45
N ALA A 94 9.88 -15.36 -6.14
CA ALA A 94 10.45 -14.39 -7.05
C ALA A 94 11.89 -14.05 -6.66
N SER A 95 12.79 -14.15 -7.62
CA SER A 95 14.19 -13.73 -7.52
C SER A 95 14.49 -12.54 -8.42
N ASN A 96 15.71 -11.99 -8.31
CA ASN A 96 16.21 -10.91 -9.18
C ASN A 96 15.25 -9.71 -9.30
N ILE A 97 14.60 -9.34 -8.19
CA ILE A 97 13.69 -8.19 -8.18
C ILE A 97 14.50 -6.91 -8.36
N LYS A 98 14.20 -6.15 -9.42
CA LYS A 98 14.89 -4.91 -9.76
C LYS A 98 13.89 -3.78 -10.00
N THR A 99 14.22 -2.62 -9.47
CA THR A 99 13.50 -1.38 -9.77
C THR A 99 13.93 -0.87 -11.15
N THR A 100 12.96 -0.52 -11.99
CA THR A 100 13.15 0.07 -13.32
C THR A 100 12.51 1.45 -13.38
N ALA A 101 12.72 2.20 -14.44
CA ALA A 101 12.10 3.54 -14.59
C ALA A 101 10.55 3.49 -14.53
N ASP A 102 9.95 2.40 -14.97
CA ASP A 102 8.48 2.24 -15.14
C ASP A 102 7.85 1.21 -14.20
N GLY A 103 8.58 0.74 -13.18
CA GLY A 103 8.07 -0.26 -12.24
C GLY A 103 9.14 -1.24 -11.77
N LEU A 104 8.84 -2.52 -11.84
CA LEU A 104 9.68 -3.61 -11.35
C LEU A 104 9.92 -4.66 -12.44
N GLU A 105 11.06 -5.33 -12.37
CA GLU A 105 11.31 -6.61 -13.02
C GLU A 105 11.54 -7.68 -11.94
N TYR A 106 11.04 -8.89 -12.15
CA TYR A 106 11.25 -10.04 -11.28
C TYR A 106 11.34 -11.33 -12.07
N THR A 107 12.04 -12.31 -11.52
CA THR A 107 12.21 -13.64 -12.13
C THR A 107 11.41 -14.66 -11.34
N ILE A 108 10.52 -15.42 -12.01
CA ILE A 108 9.82 -16.59 -11.47
C ILE A 108 9.93 -17.74 -12.46
N PHE A 109 10.12 -18.97 -11.98
CA PHE A 109 10.31 -20.18 -12.81
C PHE A 109 11.38 -20.03 -13.89
N GLY A 110 12.46 -19.29 -13.61
CA GLY A 110 13.58 -19.04 -14.52
C GLY A 110 13.30 -18.02 -15.64
N GLN A 111 12.14 -17.35 -15.61
CA GLN A 111 11.78 -16.32 -16.60
C GLN A 111 11.56 -14.96 -15.93
N THR A 112 11.93 -13.89 -16.64
CA THR A 112 11.80 -12.52 -16.15
C THR A 112 10.56 -11.86 -16.73
N PHE A 113 9.77 -11.24 -15.84
CA PHE A 113 8.55 -10.50 -16.15
C PHE A 113 8.65 -9.07 -15.65
N LYS A 114 7.86 -8.19 -16.27
CA LYS A 114 7.72 -6.80 -15.86
C LYS A 114 6.45 -6.61 -15.05
N LEU A 115 6.49 -5.62 -14.15
CA LEU A 115 5.32 -5.20 -13.39
C LEU A 115 5.32 -3.67 -13.34
N GLY A 116 4.34 -3.03 -13.97
CA GLY A 116 4.20 -1.57 -14.05
C GLY A 116 3.79 -0.91 -12.73
N LEU A 117 4.14 -1.52 -11.58
CA LEU A 117 3.81 -1.07 -10.24
C LEU A 117 5.08 -0.82 -9.42
N LEU A 118 4.97 0.06 -8.43
CA LEU A 118 6.06 0.38 -7.52
C LEU A 118 5.99 -0.48 -6.25
N GLY A 119 7.16 -0.73 -5.65
CA GLY A 119 7.29 -1.43 -4.37
C GLY A 119 7.26 -2.95 -4.48
N LYS A 120 8.24 -3.59 -3.82
CA LYS A 120 8.43 -5.05 -3.83
C LYS A 120 7.21 -5.82 -3.32
N PHE A 121 6.37 -5.20 -2.47
CA PHE A 121 5.10 -5.81 -2.03
C PHE A 121 4.15 -6.10 -3.21
N ASN A 122 4.25 -5.38 -4.33
CA ASN A 122 3.47 -5.70 -5.53
C ASN A 122 4.00 -6.92 -6.27
N VAL A 123 5.28 -7.27 -6.15
CA VAL A 123 5.78 -8.58 -6.60
C VAL A 123 5.17 -9.70 -5.75
N SER A 124 5.10 -9.49 -4.43
CA SER A 124 4.43 -10.42 -3.51
C SER A 124 2.95 -10.62 -3.88
N ASN A 125 2.22 -9.52 -4.18
CA ASN A 125 0.83 -9.58 -4.67
C ASN A 125 0.72 -10.33 -6.03
N ALA A 126 1.68 -10.10 -6.93
CA ALA A 126 1.74 -10.82 -8.21
C ALA A 126 1.93 -12.32 -8.01
N LEU A 127 2.84 -12.74 -7.10
CA LEU A 127 3.04 -14.14 -6.76
C LEU A 127 1.77 -14.80 -6.21
N ALA A 128 1.06 -14.11 -5.31
CA ALA A 128 -0.22 -14.57 -4.77
C ALA A 128 -1.26 -14.79 -5.90
N THR A 129 -1.31 -13.84 -6.85
CA THR A 129 -2.20 -13.94 -8.03
C THR A 129 -1.82 -15.11 -8.92
N ILE A 130 -0.53 -15.28 -9.26
CA ILE A 130 -0.03 -16.38 -10.07
C ILE A 130 -0.32 -17.72 -9.40
N ALA A 131 -0.11 -17.81 -8.08
CA ALA A 131 -0.44 -19.01 -7.30
C ALA A 131 -1.94 -19.34 -7.34
N ALA A 132 -2.81 -18.33 -7.22
CA ALA A 132 -4.25 -18.52 -7.29
C ALA A 132 -4.69 -18.98 -8.69
N CYS A 133 -4.16 -18.37 -9.74
CA CYS A 133 -4.42 -18.75 -11.13
C CYS A 133 -4.08 -20.22 -11.40
N SER A 134 -2.96 -20.73 -10.84
CA SER A 134 -2.55 -22.13 -10.98
C SER A 134 -3.52 -23.15 -10.37
N LEU A 135 -4.41 -22.74 -9.49
CA LEU A 135 -5.42 -23.59 -8.85
C LEU A 135 -6.79 -23.55 -9.56
N VAL A 136 -6.90 -22.75 -10.62
CA VAL A 136 -8.10 -22.60 -11.44
C VAL A 136 -7.78 -22.76 -12.94
N ASP A 137 -6.86 -23.66 -13.25
CA ASP A 137 -6.48 -24.08 -14.61
C ASP A 137 -5.90 -22.95 -15.50
N ILE A 138 -5.36 -21.88 -14.90
CA ILE A 138 -4.61 -20.85 -15.62
C ILE A 138 -3.13 -21.09 -15.42
N ALA A 139 -2.38 -21.26 -16.51
CA ALA A 139 -0.95 -21.52 -16.42
C ALA A 139 -0.21 -20.35 -15.72
N PRO A 140 0.72 -20.62 -14.79
CA PRO A 140 1.47 -19.59 -14.08
C PRO A 140 2.20 -18.60 -15.00
N PHE A 141 2.69 -19.07 -16.14
CA PHE A 141 3.31 -18.23 -17.15
C PHE A 141 2.31 -17.21 -17.74
N ASP A 142 1.12 -17.66 -18.11
CA ASP A 142 0.09 -16.81 -18.71
C ASP A 142 -0.42 -15.77 -17.68
N ALA A 143 -0.56 -16.17 -16.41
CA ALA A 143 -0.90 -15.27 -15.32
C ALA A 143 0.18 -14.19 -15.11
N ALA A 144 1.46 -14.59 -15.09
CA ALA A 144 2.58 -13.65 -14.96
C ALA A 144 2.65 -12.70 -16.16
N LYS A 145 2.41 -13.19 -17.37
CA LYS A 145 2.40 -12.39 -18.59
C LYS A 145 1.25 -11.38 -18.62
N ALA A 146 0.05 -11.79 -18.19
CA ALA A 146 -1.10 -10.89 -18.09
C ALA A 146 -0.90 -9.75 -17.09
N LEU A 147 -0.12 -9.98 -16.03
CA LEU A 147 0.20 -8.95 -15.03
C LEU A 147 1.12 -7.84 -15.58
N GLU A 148 1.83 -8.05 -16.69
CA GLU A 148 2.64 -6.99 -17.31
C GLU A 148 1.79 -5.81 -17.82
N ASP A 149 0.56 -6.06 -18.21
CA ASP A 149 -0.40 -5.06 -18.68
C ASP A 149 -1.26 -4.47 -17.55
N PHE A 150 -1.06 -4.93 -16.30
CA PHE A 150 -1.85 -4.46 -15.17
C PHE A 150 -1.44 -3.04 -14.75
N ALA A 151 -2.32 -2.08 -14.98
CA ALA A 151 -2.09 -0.68 -14.71
C ALA A 151 -2.19 -0.27 -13.21
N GLY A 152 -2.46 -1.23 -12.32
CA GLY A 152 -2.64 -0.97 -10.89
C GLY A 152 -4.07 -0.60 -10.50
N ILE A 153 -4.23 -0.26 -9.23
CA ILE A 153 -5.51 0.13 -8.62
C ILE A 153 -5.44 1.61 -8.28
N LYS A 154 -6.50 2.35 -8.61
CA LYS A 154 -6.61 3.76 -8.26
C LYS A 154 -6.43 3.96 -6.75
N VAL A 155 -5.78 5.06 -6.39
CA VAL A 155 -5.43 5.42 -5.00
C VAL A 155 -4.65 4.34 -4.24
N ARG A 156 -3.87 3.50 -4.95
CA ARG A 156 -2.92 2.53 -4.38
C ARG A 156 -1.54 2.77 -4.97
N LEU A 157 -0.80 3.72 -4.40
CA LEU A 157 0.47 4.25 -4.92
C LEU A 157 0.36 4.59 -6.43
N GLU A 158 -0.79 5.16 -6.79
CA GLU A 158 -1.18 5.49 -8.16
C GLU A 158 -0.30 6.61 -8.70
N LYS A 159 0.38 6.38 -9.82
CA LYS A 159 1.10 7.43 -10.55
C LYS A 159 0.08 8.34 -11.24
N ILE A 160 -0.09 9.56 -10.75
CA ILE A 160 -0.99 10.56 -11.33
C ILE A 160 -0.41 11.12 -12.62
N GLY A 161 0.91 11.31 -12.66
CA GLY A 161 1.62 11.75 -13.85
C GLY A 161 2.99 12.35 -13.55
N THR A 162 3.66 12.79 -14.62
CA THR A 162 4.95 13.45 -14.53
C THR A 162 4.90 14.76 -15.33
N ALA A 163 5.33 15.87 -14.74
CA ALA A 163 5.46 17.17 -15.39
C ALA A 163 6.79 17.82 -14.97
N LYS A 164 7.50 18.42 -15.92
CA LYS A 164 8.80 19.09 -15.71
C LYS A 164 9.82 18.24 -14.94
N GLY A 165 9.78 16.89 -15.13
CA GLY A 165 10.66 15.96 -14.44
C GLY A 165 10.27 15.67 -12.98
N ILE A 166 9.08 16.09 -12.54
CA ILE A 166 8.52 15.85 -11.19
C ILE A 166 7.37 14.86 -11.34
N THR A 167 7.36 13.81 -10.52
CA THR A 167 6.31 12.79 -10.57
C THR A 167 5.41 12.88 -9.34
N VAL A 168 4.09 12.86 -9.55
CA VAL A 168 3.08 12.92 -8.50
C VAL A 168 2.38 11.58 -8.36
N TYR A 169 2.21 11.14 -7.11
CA TYR A 169 1.53 9.90 -6.72
C TYR A 169 0.38 10.19 -5.75
N ASN A 170 -0.62 9.31 -5.76
CA ASN A 170 -1.70 9.30 -4.79
C ASN A 170 -1.82 7.92 -4.13
N ASP A 171 -2.00 7.88 -2.81
CA ASP A 171 -2.07 6.63 -2.07
C ASP A 171 -3.09 6.67 -0.94
N PHE A 172 -3.73 5.54 -0.69
CA PHE A 172 -4.66 5.33 0.42
C PHE A 172 -3.95 4.94 1.73
N ALA A 173 -2.63 5.00 1.79
CA ALA A 173 -1.87 4.67 3.00
C ALA A 173 -2.32 5.56 4.17
N HIS A 174 -2.72 4.93 5.28
CA HIS A 174 -3.33 5.60 6.43
C HIS A 174 -2.96 4.99 7.78
N ASN A 175 -2.19 3.92 7.80
CA ASN A 175 -1.63 3.34 9.00
C ASN A 175 -0.09 3.22 8.88
N PRO A 176 0.64 3.04 9.99
CA PRO A 176 2.10 3.06 10.00
C PRO A 176 2.75 2.13 8.97
N SER A 177 2.29 0.89 8.89
CA SER A 177 2.87 -0.11 7.99
C SER A 177 2.62 0.21 6.52
N LYS A 178 1.44 0.73 6.15
CA LYS A 178 1.13 1.14 4.78
C LYS A 178 1.92 2.40 4.40
N ILE A 179 2.06 3.37 5.31
CA ILE A 179 2.88 4.58 5.10
C ILE A 179 4.34 4.18 4.89
N GLU A 180 4.90 3.34 5.76
CA GLU A 180 6.28 2.83 5.61
C GLU A 180 6.48 2.13 4.26
N ALA A 181 5.55 1.26 3.86
CA ALA A 181 5.63 0.53 2.59
C ALA A 181 5.62 1.48 1.38
N SER A 182 4.73 2.48 1.38
CA SER A 182 4.61 3.45 0.29
C SER A 182 5.83 4.36 0.19
N LEU A 183 6.31 4.88 1.33
CA LEU A 183 7.53 5.69 1.37
C LEU A 183 8.75 4.88 0.91
N SER A 184 8.91 3.65 1.41
CA SER A 184 10.01 2.75 1.01
C SER A 184 9.99 2.45 -0.47
N ALA A 185 8.81 2.15 -1.05
CA ALA A 185 8.66 1.90 -2.47
C ALA A 185 9.09 3.09 -3.33
N LEU A 186 8.83 4.31 -2.88
CA LEU A 186 9.25 5.52 -3.56
C LEU A 186 10.74 5.83 -3.35
N LYS A 187 11.32 5.43 -2.23
CA LYS A 187 12.76 5.60 -1.96
C LYS A 187 13.65 4.62 -2.74
N ASP A 188 13.08 3.55 -3.30
CA ASP A 188 13.80 2.69 -4.26
C ASP A 188 14.16 3.42 -5.58
N TYR A 189 13.62 4.63 -5.80
CA TYR A 189 13.88 5.47 -6.98
C TYR A 189 14.76 6.68 -6.61
N PRO A 190 15.59 7.19 -7.54
CA PRO A 190 16.43 8.35 -7.28
C PRO A 190 15.61 9.63 -7.14
N GLY A 191 16.15 10.61 -6.40
CA GLY A 191 15.58 11.93 -6.18
C GLY A 191 14.97 12.10 -4.80
N ARG A 192 14.62 13.35 -4.48
CA ARG A 192 14.02 13.74 -3.21
C ARG A 192 12.53 13.37 -3.17
N LEU A 193 12.03 12.98 -2.01
CA LEU A 193 10.62 12.71 -1.77
C LEU A 193 9.97 13.85 -0.97
N ILE A 194 8.84 14.35 -1.46
CA ILE A 194 7.93 15.23 -0.73
C ILE A 194 6.68 14.41 -0.41
N ALA A 195 6.55 13.99 0.82
CA ALA A 195 5.44 13.18 1.29
C ALA A 195 4.44 14.04 2.06
N MET A 196 3.18 14.00 1.67
CA MET A 196 2.08 14.59 2.40
C MET A 196 1.20 13.49 2.97
N TYR A 197 0.84 13.59 4.24
CA TYR A 197 -0.10 12.68 4.89
C TYR A 197 -1.21 13.44 5.62
N GLN A 198 -2.46 12.99 5.44
CA GLN A 198 -3.61 13.45 6.18
C GLN A 198 -4.15 12.31 7.04
N PRO A 199 -4.04 12.36 8.38
CA PRO A 199 -4.71 11.42 9.26
C PRO A 199 -6.23 11.54 9.12
N HIS A 200 -6.94 10.41 9.24
CA HIS A 200 -8.37 10.38 8.92
C HIS A 200 -9.30 10.51 10.13
N THR A 201 -8.79 10.25 11.36
CA THR A 201 -9.55 10.46 12.59
C THR A 201 -8.63 10.86 13.74
N PRO A 202 -9.13 11.62 14.74
CA PRO A 202 -8.38 11.90 15.97
C PRO A 202 -7.95 10.64 16.70
N PHE A 203 -8.82 9.60 16.71
CA PHE A 203 -8.52 8.32 17.34
C PHE A 203 -7.32 7.62 16.69
N SER A 204 -7.24 7.59 15.35
CA SER A 204 -6.07 7.02 14.67
C SER A 204 -4.81 7.85 14.93
N ALA A 205 -4.90 9.18 14.96
CA ALA A 205 -3.78 10.06 15.27
C ALA A 205 -3.20 9.82 16.69
N VAL A 206 -4.07 9.58 17.67
CA VAL A 206 -3.66 9.23 19.06
C VAL A 206 -2.97 7.87 19.10
N ASN A 207 -3.62 6.86 18.53
CA ASN A 207 -3.19 5.46 18.71
C ASN A 207 -1.97 5.09 17.86
N THR A 208 -1.81 5.69 16.69
CA THR A 208 -0.76 5.31 15.74
C THR A 208 0.21 6.44 15.41
N GLY A 209 0.06 7.62 16.01
CA GLY A 209 0.91 8.78 15.71
C GLY A 209 2.39 8.53 15.97
N THR A 210 2.72 7.82 17.05
CA THR A 210 4.11 7.48 17.41
C THR A 210 4.70 6.48 16.40
N GLU A 211 3.94 5.48 15.99
CA GLU A 211 4.37 4.51 14.99
C GLU A 211 4.49 5.15 13.60
N VAL A 212 3.61 6.10 13.25
CA VAL A 212 3.73 6.89 12.02
C VAL A 212 5.03 7.71 12.06
N ALA A 213 5.32 8.38 13.18
CA ALA A 213 6.56 9.13 13.34
C ALA A 213 7.80 8.23 13.19
N ALA A 214 7.78 7.05 13.79
CA ALA A 214 8.85 6.07 13.68
C ALA A 214 9.02 5.56 12.23
N ALA A 215 7.92 5.26 11.53
CA ALA A 215 7.93 4.82 10.13
C ALA A 215 8.53 5.90 9.21
N VAL A 216 8.16 7.17 9.41
CA VAL A 216 8.71 8.31 8.67
C VAL A 216 10.20 8.46 8.93
N ALA A 217 10.63 8.47 10.20
CA ALA A 217 12.04 8.62 10.58
C ALA A 217 12.93 7.47 10.07
N LYS A 218 12.37 6.27 9.95
CA LYS A 218 13.07 5.09 9.43
C LYS A 218 13.36 5.18 7.93
N VAL A 219 12.46 5.80 7.15
CA VAL A 219 12.49 5.72 5.68
C VAL A 219 12.98 7.00 5.03
N LEU A 220 12.59 8.17 5.51
CA LEU A 220 12.92 9.43 4.87
C LEU A 220 14.37 9.84 5.12
N ALA A 221 15.06 10.23 4.04
CA ALA A 221 16.39 10.82 4.12
C ALA A 221 16.32 12.28 4.62
N PRO A 222 17.43 12.87 5.11
CA PRO A 222 17.43 14.22 5.65
C PRO A 222 16.92 15.32 4.70
N GLU A 223 17.07 15.12 3.38
CA GLU A 223 16.60 16.04 2.33
C GLU A 223 15.12 15.86 1.94
N ASP A 224 14.51 14.74 2.32
CA ASP A 224 13.10 14.48 2.05
C ASP A 224 12.22 15.37 2.94
N ILE A 225 11.02 15.64 2.50
CA ILE A 225 10.09 16.53 3.21
C ILE A 225 8.85 15.74 3.60
N MET A 226 8.49 15.81 4.90
CA MET A 226 7.22 15.30 5.40
C MET A 226 6.27 16.44 5.69
N ILE A 227 5.10 16.44 5.09
CA ILE A 227 4.02 17.40 5.33
C ILE A 227 2.85 16.65 5.95
N MET A 228 2.32 17.18 7.06
CA MET A 228 1.06 16.70 7.61
C MET A 228 0.00 17.78 7.53
N GLN A 229 -1.15 17.43 7.02
CA GLN A 229 -2.34 18.26 7.08
C GLN A 229 -3.10 18.04 8.37
N GLU A 230 -4.09 18.89 8.64
CA GLU A 230 -4.99 18.68 9.76
C GLU A 230 -5.77 17.37 9.60
N ILE A 231 -6.14 16.78 10.72
CA ILE A 231 -6.89 15.52 10.76
C ILE A 231 -8.21 15.71 10.00
N TYR A 232 -8.51 14.79 9.09
CA TYR A 232 -9.79 14.76 8.39
C TYR A 232 -10.86 14.18 9.30
N GLU A 233 -11.72 15.03 9.85
CA GLU A 233 -12.75 14.62 10.79
C GLU A 233 -14.06 14.26 10.06
N LEU A 234 -14.47 12.99 10.15
CA LEU A 234 -15.81 12.56 9.74
C LEU A 234 -16.89 12.99 10.77
N THR A 235 -16.50 13.15 12.03
CA THR A 235 -17.30 13.69 13.13
C THR A 235 -16.39 14.51 14.03
N PRO A 236 -16.60 15.85 14.10
CA PRO A 236 -15.78 16.70 14.93
C PRO A 236 -15.89 16.29 16.41
N LYS A 237 -14.79 15.83 16.98
CA LYS A 237 -14.60 15.73 18.42
C LYS A 237 -13.29 16.44 18.73
N ASP A 238 -13.40 17.60 19.34
CA ASP A 238 -12.22 18.29 19.88
C ASP A 238 -11.69 17.45 21.05
N ILE A 239 -10.62 16.72 20.79
CA ILE A 239 -9.88 15.96 21.80
C ILE A 239 -8.52 16.61 22.09
N GLY A 240 -8.31 17.84 21.60
CA GLY A 240 -7.07 18.60 21.83
C GLY A 240 -5.85 18.03 21.14
N ILE A 241 -6.03 17.13 20.14
CA ILE A 241 -4.94 16.52 19.37
C ILE A 241 -5.02 16.98 17.93
N THR A 242 -3.89 17.41 17.40
CA THR A 242 -3.71 17.83 16.02
C THR A 242 -2.55 17.07 15.39
N SER A 243 -2.44 17.10 14.08
CA SER A 243 -1.29 16.53 13.37
C SER A 243 0.05 17.17 13.74
N ALA A 244 0.04 18.36 14.36
CA ALA A 244 1.25 19.01 14.88
C ALA A 244 1.94 18.17 15.98
N ASN A 245 1.19 17.37 16.73
CA ASN A 245 1.75 16.47 17.74
C ASN A 245 2.62 15.39 17.10
N ILE A 246 2.17 14.83 15.98
CA ILE A 246 2.93 13.81 15.22
C ILE A 246 4.16 14.44 14.57
N ILE A 247 4.03 15.64 14.00
CA ILE A 247 5.18 16.39 13.44
C ILE A 247 6.25 16.63 14.50
N ARG A 248 5.87 16.97 15.73
CA ARG A 248 6.84 17.11 16.83
C ARG A 248 7.60 15.80 17.07
N GLN A 249 6.90 14.67 17.15
CA GLN A 249 7.51 13.35 17.34
C GLN A 249 8.44 12.96 16.17
N ILE A 250 8.07 13.29 14.93
CA ILE A 250 8.92 13.07 13.74
C ILE A 250 10.23 13.85 13.89
N LYS A 251 10.17 15.13 14.34
CA LYS A 251 11.36 15.95 14.57
C LYS A 251 12.21 15.44 15.74
N GLU A 252 11.59 15.03 16.82
CA GLU A 252 12.26 14.39 17.96
C GLU A 252 12.95 13.07 17.54
N GLY A 253 12.40 12.35 16.57
CA GLY A 253 12.98 11.18 15.92
C GLY A 253 14.12 11.49 14.94
N GLY A 254 14.49 12.78 14.76
CA GLY A 254 15.64 13.22 13.97
C GLY A 254 15.32 13.70 12.55
N HIS A 255 14.08 13.61 12.07
CA HIS A 255 13.70 14.10 10.74
C HIS A 255 13.21 15.56 10.81
N ASN A 256 14.13 16.51 10.56
CA ASN A 256 13.88 17.95 10.77
C ASN A 256 12.99 18.61 9.71
N LEU A 257 12.96 18.09 8.49
CA LEU A 257 12.13 18.61 7.39
C LEU A 257 10.69 18.07 7.47
N ALA A 258 10.08 18.17 8.64
CA ALA A 258 8.70 17.82 8.91
C ALA A 258 7.88 19.10 9.21
N LEU A 259 6.76 19.28 8.49
CA LEU A 259 5.97 20.49 8.50
C LEU A 259 4.50 20.19 8.80
N PHE A 260 3.90 20.96 9.68
CA PHE A 260 2.44 20.99 9.85
C PHE A 260 1.87 22.10 8.99
N LEU A 261 1.18 21.74 7.92
CA LEU A 261 0.47 22.63 6.99
C LEU A 261 -1.00 22.21 6.98
N PRO A 262 -1.84 22.82 7.83
CA PRO A 262 -3.19 22.29 8.09
C PRO A 262 -4.12 22.29 6.87
N ARG A 263 -3.91 23.18 5.90
CA ARG A 263 -4.79 23.34 4.73
C ARG A 263 -4.07 22.92 3.44
N LYS A 264 -4.86 22.43 2.48
CA LYS A 264 -4.37 22.04 1.14
C LYS A 264 -3.74 23.20 0.37
N GLU A 265 -4.28 24.40 0.54
CA GLU A 265 -3.77 25.62 -0.10
C GLU A 265 -2.33 25.93 0.39
N ASP A 266 -2.09 25.80 1.70
CA ASP A 266 -0.76 26.03 2.30
C ASP A 266 0.24 24.96 1.82
N THR A 267 -0.20 23.71 1.75
CA THR A 267 0.60 22.60 1.18
C THR A 267 0.93 22.83 -0.28
N LYS A 268 -0.06 23.21 -1.10
CA LYS A 268 0.16 23.51 -2.52
C LYS A 268 1.15 24.65 -2.69
N LYS A 269 0.96 25.76 -1.99
CA LYS A 269 1.87 26.90 -2.02
C LYS A 269 3.29 26.47 -1.66
N PHE A 270 3.46 25.74 -0.56
CA PHE A 270 4.77 25.25 -0.14
C PHE A 270 5.43 24.35 -1.20
N ILE A 271 4.68 23.39 -1.77
CA ILE A 271 5.19 22.52 -2.83
C ILE A 271 5.67 23.35 -4.02
N MET A 272 4.87 24.30 -4.50
CA MET A 272 5.20 25.12 -5.68
C MET A 272 6.43 26.00 -5.47
N GLU A 273 6.68 26.46 -4.24
CA GLU A 273 7.86 27.27 -3.88
C GLU A 273 9.14 26.42 -3.70
N ASN A 274 9.02 25.11 -3.42
CA ASN A 274 10.13 24.27 -3.02
C ASN A 274 10.45 23.10 -3.93
N VAL A 275 9.55 22.75 -4.86
CA VAL A 275 9.72 21.60 -5.76
C VAL A 275 10.83 21.81 -6.78
N ARG A 276 11.56 20.76 -7.12
CA ARG A 276 12.67 20.76 -8.08
C ARG A 276 12.53 19.59 -9.05
N GLN A 277 13.16 19.72 -10.22
CA GLN A 277 13.29 18.61 -11.16
C GLN A 277 13.91 17.39 -10.46
N GLY A 278 13.33 16.23 -10.70
CA GLY A 278 13.71 14.95 -10.08
C GLY A 278 12.96 14.63 -8.78
N ASP A 279 12.17 15.56 -8.23
CA ASP A 279 11.37 15.30 -7.05
C ASP A 279 10.22 14.31 -7.36
N ARG A 280 9.85 13.56 -6.34
CA ARG A 280 8.63 12.78 -6.29
C ARG A 280 7.75 13.31 -5.17
N ILE A 281 6.46 13.42 -5.47
CA ILE A 281 5.45 13.90 -4.53
C ILE A 281 4.47 12.77 -4.30
N VAL A 282 4.19 12.42 -3.04
CA VAL A 282 3.12 11.48 -2.69
C VAL A 282 2.10 12.13 -1.76
N ILE A 283 0.84 12.02 -2.13
CA ILE A 283 -0.29 12.47 -1.33
C ILE A 283 -0.96 11.23 -0.72
N MET A 284 -0.92 11.11 0.61
CA MET A 284 -1.39 9.95 1.35
C MET A 284 -2.56 10.31 2.28
N GLY A 285 -3.50 9.39 2.41
CA GLY A 285 -4.61 9.50 3.35
C GLY A 285 -5.83 8.68 2.93
N ALA A 286 -6.73 8.45 3.89
CA ALA A 286 -7.98 7.72 3.70
C ALA A 286 -9.19 8.61 4.00
N HIS A 287 -10.36 8.19 3.48
CA HIS A 287 -11.67 8.81 3.69
C HIS A 287 -11.89 10.20 3.07
N ASP A 288 -10.86 11.02 2.85
CA ASP A 288 -10.97 12.27 2.10
C ASP A 288 -10.84 12.02 0.60
N ASN A 289 -11.98 11.89 -0.08
CA ASN A 289 -12.01 11.65 -1.53
C ASN A 289 -11.37 12.80 -2.35
N SER A 290 -11.21 13.99 -1.77
CA SER A 290 -10.62 15.14 -2.46
C SER A 290 -9.10 15.07 -2.55
N LEU A 291 -8.41 14.13 -1.86
CA LEU A 291 -6.95 13.94 -1.97
C LEU A 291 -6.52 13.50 -3.38
N ALA A 292 -7.34 12.68 -4.04
CA ALA A 292 -7.08 12.29 -5.42
C ALA A 292 -7.20 13.47 -6.40
N ASP A 293 -8.18 14.38 -6.18
CA ASP A 293 -8.30 15.61 -6.96
C ASP A 293 -7.17 16.58 -6.64
N PHE A 294 -6.78 16.69 -5.37
CA PHE A 294 -5.65 17.49 -4.94
C PHE A 294 -4.33 17.03 -5.58
N SER A 295 -4.11 15.72 -5.71
CA SER A 295 -2.93 15.18 -6.41
C SER A 295 -2.91 15.61 -7.89
N ARG A 296 -4.05 15.60 -8.57
CA ARG A 296 -4.19 16.09 -9.95
C ARG A 296 -3.98 17.60 -10.05
N GLU A 297 -4.47 18.35 -9.07
CA GLU A 297 -4.29 19.79 -8.98
C GLU A 297 -2.79 20.18 -8.82
N ILE A 298 -2.05 19.47 -7.96
CA ILE A 298 -0.60 19.64 -7.82
C ILE A 298 0.11 19.39 -9.15
N LEU A 299 -0.20 18.27 -9.81
CA LEU A 299 0.41 17.95 -11.11
C LEU A 299 0.12 19.04 -12.16
N SER A 300 -1.13 19.51 -12.23
CA SER A 300 -1.52 20.58 -13.16
C SER A 300 -0.81 21.89 -12.87
N ALA A 301 -0.65 22.25 -11.59
CA ALA A 301 0.08 23.46 -11.19
C ALA A 301 1.57 23.38 -11.53
N ILE A 302 2.19 22.19 -11.46
CA ILE A 302 3.59 21.98 -11.88
C ILE A 302 3.70 22.11 -13.42
N ALA A 303 2.72 21.62 -14.16
CA ALA A 303 2.72 21.63 -15.63
C ALA A 303 2.59 23.05 -16.21
N GLY A 304 1.69 23.87 -15.63
CA GLY A 304 1.43 25.28 -16.03
C GLY A 304 2.55 26.20 -15.70
#